data_3da08066951e11330ad24427f0fb7773
#
_entry.id   3da08066951e11330ad24427f0fb7773
#
_cell.length_a   1.000
_cell.length_b   1.000
_cell.length_c   1.000
_cell.angle_alpha   90.00
_cell.angle_beta   90.00
_cell.angle_gamma   90.00
#
_symmetry.space_group_name_H-M   'P 1'
#
loop_
_entity.id
_entity.type
_entity.pdbx_description
1 polymer ?
#
loop_
_entity_poly.entity_id
_entity_poly.type
_entity_poly.pdbx_seq_one_letter_code
_entity_poly.pdbx_strand_id
1 'polypeptide(L)'
;MLQCQYEAHISKNDTYSTDKPHFHEDIEIVLCIAGEGVFFIGSEVFPLFRGQLFLIDSSVLHRSVANEEYRCIAFHIAPDMLQEFSTRQTNFAARIATCGRVATLNEQQSRELEDYYKELSTPCGDQFGDDMKRMLVVLNFLQTSFSHFVQGTPTEGHTNPSLDKVSPILEYIQEHLEEPITVES
;
A
#
# COMPACT_ATOMS: atom_id res chain seq x y z
N MET A 1 22.91 8.64 -0.49
CA MET A 1 22.24 8.82 0.82
C MET A 1 20.87 8.21 0.65
N LEU A 2 20.62 7.03 1.25
CA LEU A 2 19.30 6.38 1.21
C LEU A 2 18.32 7.26 1.97
N GLN A 3 17.52 8.04 1.24
CA GLN A 3 16.36 8.70 1.81
C GLN A 3 15.24 7.66 1.85
N CYS A 4 14.97 7.11 3.04
CA CYS A 4 13.80 6.29 3.27
C CYS A 4 12.55 7.15 3.01
N GLN A 5 11.98 7.05 1.81
CA GLN A 5 10.68 7.65 1.49
C GLN A 5 9.61 6.62 1.88
N TYR A 6 9.11 6.72 3.08
CA TYR A 6 7.88 6.07 3.45
C TYR A 6 6.98 7.13 4.09
N GLU A 7 5.74 7.10 3.73
CA GLU A 7 4.71 7.89 4.38
C GLU A 7 3.78 6.95 5.13
N ALA A 8 3.52 7.25 6.37
CA ALA A 8 2.58 6.50 7.18
C ALA A 8 1.41 7.42 7.53
N HIS A 9 0.24 7.08 7.05
CA HIS A 9 -0.98 7.87 7.25
C HIS A 9 -1.99 7.13 8.13
N ILE A 10 -2.67 7.87 9.01
CA ILE A 10 -3.92 7.40 9.62
C ILE A 10 -5.03 8.13 8.89
N SER A 11 -5.72 7.43 8.01
CA SER A 11 -6.91 7.97 7.39
C SER A 11 -8.06 7.92 8.41
N LYS A 12 -8.55 9.09 8.83
CA LYS A 12 -9.80 9.24 9.59
C LYS A 12 -10.83 9.81 8.66
N ASN A 13 -11.83 9.04 8.36
CA ASN A 13 -12.95 9.55 7.60
C ASN A 13 -14.18 9.71 8.50
N ASP A 14 -14.53 10.95 8.78
CA ASP A 14 -15.58 11.32 9.75
C ASP A 14 -17.01 11.19 9.24
N THR A 15 -17.24 10.82 7.98
CA THR A 15 -18.58 10.59 7.41
C THR A 15 -18.47 9.90 6.06
N TYR A 16 -19.10 8.76 5.84
CA TYR A 16 -19.25 8.04 4.55
C TYR A 16 -18.12 8.32 3.56
N SER A 17 -16.92 8.02 3.97
CA SER A 17 -15.77 8.41 3.20
C SER A 17 -15.51 7.37 2.13
N THR A 18 -15.84 7.77 0.95
CA THR A 18 -15.31 7.20 -0.26
C THR A 18 -14.01 7.92 -0.56
N ASP A 19 -12.89 7.25 -0.39
CA ASP A 19 -11.68 7.75 -1.01
C ASP A 19 -11.92 7.79 -2.51
N LYS A 20 -11.48 8.87 -3.15
CA LYS A 20 -11.56 8.92 -4.61
C LYS A 20 -10.67 7.81 -5.18
N PRO A 21 -11.10 7.16 -6.27
CA PRO A 21 -10.20 6.24 -6.96
C PRO A 21 -8.90 6.95 -7.31
N HIS A 22 -7.79 6.35 -6.93
CA HIS A 22 -6.46 6.90 -7.18
C HIS A 22 -5.44 5.78 -7.41
N PHE A 23 -4.28 6.13 -7.90
CA PHE A 23 -3.13 5.27 -8.07
C PHE A 23 -1.86 6.08 -7.82
N HIS A 24 -0.79 5.41 -7.52
CA HIS A 24 0.54 5.98 -7.34
C HIS A 24 1.62 4.95 -7.73
N GLU A 25 2.85 5.40 -7.87
CA GLU A 25 3.97 4.54 -8.26
C GLU A 25 4.48 3.66 -7.10
N ASP A 26 4.19 4.04 -5.87
CA ASP A 26 4.63 3.28 -4.70
C ASP A 26 3.85 1.99 -4.54
N ILE A 27 4.48 1.01 -3.92
CA ILE A 27 3.82 -0.17 -3.38
C ILE A 27 3.25 0.22 -2.02
N GLU A 28 1.99 -0.11 -1.79
CA GLU A 28 1.29 0.24 -0.57
C GLU A 28 0.87 -0.99 0.22
N ILE A 29 1.08 -0.95 1.53
CA ILE A 29 0.60 -1.95 2.48
C ILE A 29 -0.38 -1.27 3.42
N VAL A 30 -1.65 -1.70 3.40
CA VAL A 30 -2.72 -1.12 4.21
C VAL A 30 -3.22 -2.10 5.25
N LEU A 31 -3.21 -1.70 6.52
CA LEU A 31 -3.83 -2.45 7.62
C LEU A 31 -5.08 -1.72 8.10
N CYS A 32 -6.23 -2.38 8.03
CA CYS A 32 -7.45 -1.86 8.67
C CYS A 32 -7.41 -2.11 10.17
N ILE A 33 -7.45 -1.03 10.97
CA ILE A 33 -7.40 -1.10 12.44
C ILE A 33 -8.75 -0.82 13.11
N ALA A 34 -9.72 -0.28 12.39
CA ALA A 34 -11.10 -0.11 12.86
C ALA A 34 -12.04 0.18 11.69
N GLY A 35 -13.34 -0.12 11.88
CA GLY A 35 -14.40 0.12 10.91
C GLY A 35 -14.65 -1.05 9.97
N GLU A 36 -15.62 -0.86 9.09
CA GLU A 36 -16.08 -1.87 8.11
C GLU A 36 -16.44 -1.21 6.78
N GLY A 37 -16.25 -1.97 5.70
CA GLY A 37 -16.57 -1.48 4.36
C GLY A 37 -16.11 -2.44 3.27
N VAL A 38 -15.69 -1.86 2.15
CA VAL A 38 -15.09 -2.59 1.02
C VAL A 38 -13.85 -1.86 0.51
N PHE A 39 -12.88 -2.62 0.06
CA PHE A 39 -11.67 -2.14 -0.57
C PHE A 39 -11.60 -2.63 -2.02
N PHE A 40 -11.44 -1.71 -2.95
CA PHE A 40 -11.29 -1.98 -4.37
C PHE A 40 -9.81 -1.92 -4.74
N ILE A 41 -9.30 -2.97 -5.35
CA ILE A 41 -7.92 -3.05 -5.88
C ILE A 41 -8.00 -3.55 -7.32
N GLY A 42 -7.75 -2.68 -8.28
CA GLY A 42 -7.97 -2.97 -9.69
C GLY A 42 -9.43 -3.33 -9.96
N SER A 43 -9.66 -4.52 -10.48
CA SER A 43 -11.01 -5.07 -10.74
C SER A 43 -11.57 -5.92 -9.60
N GLU A 44 -10.81 -6.12 -8.54
CA GLU A 44 -11.20 -6.97 -7.42
C GLU A 44 -11.81 -6.14 -6.28
N VAL A 45 -12.71 -6.77 -5.53
CA VAL A 45 -13.39 -6.16 -4.38
C VAL A 45 -13.21 -7.06 -3.18
N PHE A 46 -12.71 -6.48 -2.09
CA PHE A 46 -12.43 -7.18 -0.85
C PHE A 46 -13.22 -6.60 0.30
N PRO A 47 -13.67 -7.41 1.28
CA PRO A 47 -14.24 -6.89 2.50
C PRO A 47 -13.17 -6.12 3.28
N LEU A 48 -13.54 -4.95 3.81
CA LEU A 48 -12.71 -4.13 4.68
C LEU A 48 -13.24 -4.26 6.11
N PHE A 49 -12.42 -4.78 7.00
CA PHE A 49 -12.72 -4.86 8.44
C PHE A 49 -11.42 -4.95 9.24
N ARG A 50 -11.50 -4.75 10.56
CA ARG A 50 -10.34 -4.81 11.45
C ARG A 50 -9.53 -6.11 11.24
N GLY A 51 -8.21 -5.96 11.05
CA GLY A 51 -7.28 -7.06 10.82
C GLY A 51 -7.11 -7.46 9.35
N GLN A 52 -7.80 -6.80 8.42
CA GLN A 52 -7.49 -6.96 7.00
C GLN A 52 -6.22 -6.21 6.64
N LEU A 53 -5.28 -6.93 6.03
CA LEU A 53 -4.04 -6.42 5.49
C LEU A 53 -4.11 -6.52 3.97
N PHE A 54 -3.90 -5.40 3.28
CA PHE A 54 -3.94 -5.30 1.83
C PHE A 54 -2.56 -5.00 1.28
N LEU A 55 -2.27 -5.53 0.10
CA LEU A 55 -1.08 -5.23 -0.70
C LEU A 55 -1.52 -4.66 -2.03
N ILE A 56 -1.14 -3.42 -2.29
CA ILE A 56 -1.42 -2.71 -3.53
C ILE A 56 -0.09 -2.53 -4.27
N ASP A 57 -0.03 -3.06 -5.48
CA ASP A 57 1.13 -2.95 -6.34
C ASP A 57 1.20 -1.57 -7.01
N SER A 58 2.38 -1.19 -7.47
CA SER A 58 2.63 0.05 -8.20
C SER A 58 1.60 0.27 -9.32
N SER A 59 1.10 1.49 -9.44
CA SER A 59 0.18 1.93 -10.49
C SER A 59 -1.17 1.17 -10.55
N VAL A 60 -1.55 0.47 -9.48
CA VAL A 60 -2.85 -0.19 -9.40
C VAL A 60 -3.90 0.77 -8.85
N LEU A 61 -4.96 0.98 -9.64
CA LEU A 61 -6.10 1.80 -9.22
C LEU A 61 -6.78 1.18 -8.00
N HIS A 62 -6.97 1.95 -6.96
CA HIS A 62 -7.58 1.46 -5.73
C HIS A 62 -8.41 2.55 -5.02
N ARG A 63 -9.27 2.12 -4.12
CA ARG A 63 -10.04 2.98 -3.20
C ARG A 63 -10.68 2.18 -2.09
N SER A 64 -10.99 2.83 -0.99
CA SER A 64 -11.85 2.30 0.06
C SER A 64 -13.24 2.93 0.03
N VAL A 65 -14.24 2.20 0.49
CA VAL A 65 -15.60 2.68 0.75
C VAL A 65 -16.01 2.11 2.10
N ALA A 66 -16.12 2.96 3.11
CA ALA A 66 -16.50 2.55 4.46
C ALA A 66 -17.91 2.98 4.79
N ASN A 67 -18.60 2.17 5.59
CA ASN A 67 -19.99 2.43 6.03
C ASN A 67 -20.03 3.40 7.21
N GLU A 68 -18.94 3.46 7.98
CA GLU A 68 -18.78 4.28 9.19
C GLU A 68 -17.34 4.81 9.25
N GLU A 69 -17.00 5.48 10.35
CA GLU A 69 -15.62 5.87 10.61
C GLU A 69 -14.70 4.64 10.53
N TYR A 70 -13.80 4.62 9.56
CA TYR A 70 -12.78 3.60 9.49
C TYR A 70 -11.38 4.20 9.70
N ARG A 71 -10.48 3.39 10.19
CA ARG A 71 -9.08 3.77 10.38
C ARG A 71 -8.19 2.71 9.77
N CYS A 72 -7.35 3.16 8.87
CA CYS A 72 -6.31 2.33 8.28
C CYS A 72 -4.93 2.92 8.55
N ILE A 73 -3.94 2.06 8.55
CA ILE A 73 -2.54 2.42 8.49
C ILE A 73 -2.10 2.12 7.07
N ALA A 74 -1.58 3.12 6.36
CA ALA A 74 -0.99 2.95 5.04
C ALA A 74 0.53 3.14 5.12
N PHE A 75 1.26 2.25 4.49
CA PHE A 75 2.71 2.30 4.37
C PHE A 75 3.08 2.26 2.90
N HIS A 76 3.67 3.34 2.41
CA HIS A 76 4.12 3.47 1.04
C HIS A 76 5.62 3.25 0.94
N ILE A 77 6.04 2.53 -0.07
CA ILE A 77 7.46 2.30 -0.35
C ILE A 77 7.72 2.26 -1.84
N ALA A 78 8.70 3.03 -2.28
CA ALA A 78 9.11 3.04 -3.67
C ALA A 78 9.62 1.65 -4.12
N PRO A 79 9.25 1.17 -5.32
CA PRO A 79 9.69 -0.13 -5.85
C PRO A 79 11.21 -0.29 -5.85
N ASP A 80 11.95 0.76 -6.18
CA ASP A 80 13.42 0.76 -6.21
C ASP A 80 14.01 0.47 -4.82
N MET A 81 13.39 1.03 -3.77
CA MET A 81 13.82 0.77 -2.40
C MET A 81 13.55 -0.68 -1.98
N LEU A 82 12.42 -1.25 -2.36
CA LEU A 82 12.16 -2.68 -2.14
C LEU A 82 13.17 -3.56 -2.88
N GLN A 83 13.60 -3.13 -4.06
CA GLN A 83 14.65 -3.83 -4.82
C GLN A 83 15.98 -3.79 -4.06
N GLU A 84 16.36 -2.66 -3.46
CA GLU A 84 17.58 -2.55 -2.65
C GLU A 84 17.55 -3.43 -1.40
N PHE A 85 16.37 -3.64 -0.80
CA PHE A 85 16.19 -4.55 0.33
C PHE A 85 16.13 -6.02 -0.07
N SER A 86 16.02 -6.31 -1.36
CA SER A 86 15.97 -7.69 -1.84
C SER A 86 17.33 -8.39 -1.70
N THR A 87 17.26 -9.66 -1.35
CA THR A 87 18.41 -10.55 -1.23
C THR A 87 18.23 -11.74 -2.18
N ARG A 88 19.23 -12.63 -2.23
CA ARG A 88 19.13 -13.87 -3.01
C ARG A 88 17.92 -14.73 -2.61
N GLN A 89 17.54 -14.73 -1.32
CA GLN A 89 16.44 -15.52 -0.79
C GLN A 89 15.14 -14.73 -0.65
N THR A 90 15.24 -13.41 -0.48
CA THR A 90 14.10 -12.52 -0.29
C THR A 90 14.01 -11.58 -1.49
N ASN A 91 13.14 -11.90 -2.44
CA ASN A 91 12.89 -11.05 -3.60
C ASN A 91 11.47 -10.50 -3.51
N PHE A 92 11.35 -9.24 -3.13
CA PHE A 92 10.06 -8.58 -2.93
C PHE A 92 9.26 -8.46 -4.23
N ALA A 93 9.90 -8.11 -5.35
CA ALA A 93 9.20 -7.99 -6.64
C ALA A 93 8.60 -9.35 -7.08
N ALA A 94 9.39 -10.43 -6.97
CA ALA A 94 8.88 -11.77 -7.27
C ALA A 94 7.77 -12.19 -6.28
N ARG A 95 7.87 -11.76 -5.02
CA ARG A 95 6.84 -12.05 -4.01
C ARG A 95 5.54 -11.32 -4.31
N ILE A 96 5.57 -10.03 -4.64
CA ILE A 96 4.42 -9.22 -5.02
C ILE A 96 3.70 -9.82 -6.23
N ALA A 97 4.47 -10.24 -7.24
CA ALA A 97 3.90 -10.84 -8.45
C ALA A 97 3.20 -12.19 -8.21
N THR A 98 3.45 -12.86 -7.09
CA THR A 98 2.99 -14.24 -6.85
C THR A 98 2.15 -14.41 -5.59
N CYS A 99 2.07 -13.44 -4.70
CA CYS A 99 1.27 -13.55 -3.48
C CYS A 99 -0.15 -12.99 -3.67
N GLY A 100 -1.06 -13.43 -2.79
CA GLY A 100 -2.39 -12.84 -2.69
C GLY A 100 -2.32 -11.38 -2.25
N ARG A 101 -3.32 -10.59 -2.62
CA ARG A 101 -3.40 -9.16 -2.30
C ARG A 101 -3.99 -8.85 -0.93
N VAL A 102 -4.53 -9.87 -0.26
CA VAL A 102 -5.21 -9.70 1.04
C VAL A 102 -4.82 -10.81 2.00
N ALA A 103 -4.61 -10.43 3.25
CA ALA A 103 -4.45 -11.36 4.37
C ALA A 103 -5.36 -10.94 5.53
N THR A 104 -5.84 -11.91 6.30
CA THR A 104 -6.59 -11.66 7.52
C THR A 104 -5.71 -11.97 8.72
N LEU A 105 -5.45 -10.97 9.53
CA LEU A 105 -4.62 -11.03 10.72
C LEU A 105 -5.47 -11.28 11.96
N ASN A 106 -4.92 -12.04 12.90
CA ASN A 106 -5.46 -12.07 14.25
C ASN A 106 -5.06 -10.81 15.04
N GLU A 107 -5.62 -10.65 16.24
CA GLU A 107 -5.39 -9.48 17.08
C GLU A 107 -3.91 -9.27 17.45
N GLN A 108 -3.17 -10.33 17.70
CA GLN A 108 -1.74 -10.25 18.05
C GLN A 108 -0.91 -9.79 16.84
N GLN A 109 -1.17 -10.35 15.67
CA GLN A 109 -0.49 -10.00 14.41
C GLN A 109 -0.79 -8.54 14.01
N SER A 110 -2.04 -8.10 14.16
CA SER A 110 -2.42 -6.71 13.92
C SER A 110 -1.68 -5.75 14.85
N ARG A 111 -1.60 -6.06 16.14
CA ARG A 111 -0.87 -5.23 17.11
C ARG A 111 0.62 -5.16 16.81
N GLU A 112 1.23 -6.24 16.39
CA GLU A 112 2.64 -6.24 16.00
C GLU A 112 2.92 -5.26 14.86
N LEU A 113 2.10 -5.25 13.81
CA LEU A 113 2.23 -4.28 12.72
C LEU A 113 1.90 -2.85 13.17
N GLU A 114 0.89 -2.66 14.02
CA GLU A 114 0.58 -1.35 14.61
C GLU A 114 1.76 -0.80 15.44
N ASP A 115 2.51 -1.64 16.12
CA ASP A 115 3.66 -1.22 16.94
C ASP A 115 4.84 -0.80 16.05
N TYR A 116 5.14 -1.53 14.97
CA TYR A 116 6.12 -1.07 13.97
C TYR A 116 5.70 0.27 13.38
N TYR A 117 4.42 0.44 13.04
CA TYR A 117 3.92 1.69 12.51
C TYR A 117 4.12 2.86 13.49
N LYS A 118 3.80 2.70 14.76
CA LYS A 118 4.02 3.73 15.80
C LYS A 118 5.48 4.14 15.87
N GLU A 119 6.39 3.17 15.81
CA GLU A 119 7.83 3.43 15.82
C GLU A 119 8.26 4.17 14.54
N LEU A 120 7.74 3.77 13.37
CA LEU A 120 8.02 4.43 12.10
C LEU A 120 7.45 5.85 12.01
N SER A 121 6.35 6.14 12.71
CA SER A 121 5.71 7.46 12.76
C SER A 121 6.46 8.46 13.65
N THR A 122 7.38 8.01 14.50
CA THR A 122 8.22 8.92 15.30
C THR A 122 9.35 9.49 14.43
N PRO A 123 9.73 10.76 14.60
CA PRO A 123 10.86 11.30 13.87
C PRO A 123 12.13 10.48 14.09
N CYS A 124 12.91 10.27 13.03
CA CYS A 124 14.22 9.66 13.17
C CYS A 124 15.14 10.61 13.92
N GLY A 125 15.91 10.09 14.88
CA GLY A 125 16.96 10.86 15.56
C GLY A 125 18.10 11.22 14.60
N ASP A 126 19.00 12.08 15.07
CA ASP A 126 20.19 12.57 14.35
C ASP A 126 21.51 12.00 14.89
N GLN A 127 21.42 11.08 15.85
CA GLN A 127 22.60 10.44 16.42
C GLN A 127 23.13 9.32 15.53
N PHE A 128 24.41 9.02 15.70
CA PHE A 128 25.03 7.90 14.98
C PHE A 128 24.26 6.59 15.15
N GLY A 129 23.82 6.03 14.03
CA GLY A 129 23.09 4.75 13.97
C GLY A 129 21.59 4.84 14.14
N ASP A 130 20.99 6.03 14.28
CA ASP A 130 19.53 6.16 14.36
C ASP A 130 18.86 5.81 13.03
N ASP A 131 19.49 6.16 11.91
CA ASP A 131 19.09 5.73 10.58
C ASP A 131 19.13 4.20 10.41
N MET A 132 20.15 3.54 10.97
CA MET A 132 20.25 2.09 10.95
C MET A 132 19.15 1.42 11.79
N LYS A 133 18.83 1.98 12.96
CA LYS A 133 17.71 1.50 13.78
C LYS A 133 16.40 1.61 13.01
N ARG A 134 16.17 2.76 12.37
CA ARG A 134 15.00 2.98 11.52
C ARG A 134 14.91 1.97 10.38
N MET A 135 16.03 1.70 9.71
CA MET A 135 16.11 0.71 8.65
C MET A 135 15.72 -0.70 9.15
N LEU A 136 16.17 -1.09 10.34
CA LEU A 136 15.80 -2.37 10.94
C LEU A 136 14.29 -2.47 11.20
N VAL A 137 13.66 -1.39 11.63
CA VAL A 137 12.20 -1.35 11.84
C VAL A 137 11.47 -1.51 10.51
N VAL A 138 11.90 -0.81 9.45
CA VAL A 138 11.34 -0.95 8.10
C VAL A 138 11.46 -2.40 7.61
N LEU A 139 12.64 -3.00 7.72
CA LEU A 139 12.87 -4.38 7.28
C LEU A 139 12.02 -5.39 8.07
N ASN A 140 11.89 -5.21 9.38
CA ASN A 140 11.03 -6.05 10.22
C ASN A 140 9.55 -5.88 9.82
N PHE A 141 9.07 -4.66 9.64
CA PHE A 141 7.71 -4.38 9.15
C PHE A 141 7.43 -5.08 7.81
N LEU A 142 8.33 -4.91 6.84
CA LEU A 142 8.20 -5.55 5.52
C LEU A 142 8.19 -7.08 5.63
N GLN A 143 9.15 -7.65 6.34
CA GLN A 143 9.26 -9.09 6.51
C GLN A 143 8.01 -9.66 7.20
N THR A 144 7.52 -9.02 8.28
CA THR A 144 6.31 -9.44 8.98
C THR A 144 5.09 -9.33 8.06
N SER A 145 4.89 -8.18 7.39
CA SER A 145 3.77 -7.97 6.49
C SER A 145 3.74 -9.00 5.36
N PHE A 146 4.85 -9.20 4.65
CA PHE A 146 4.93 -10.15 3.54
C PHE A 146 4.83 -11.62 3.96
N SER A 147 5.09 -11.95 5.22
CA SER A 147 4.89 -13.31 5.74
C SER A 147 3.42 -13.72 5.80
N HIS A 148 2.52 -12.76 5.92
CA HIS A 148 1.08 -13.01 6.02
C HIS A 148 0.38 -13.19 4.68
N PHE A 149 0.93 -12.67 3.58
CA PHE A 149 0.35 -12.87 2.26
C PHE A 149 0.62 -14.31 1.78
N VAL A 150 -0.45 -15.05 1.55
CA VAL A 150 -0.35 -16.45 1.08
C VAL A 150 0.26 -16.45 -0.31
N GLN A 151 1.21 -17.36 -0.54
CA GLN A 151 1.76 -17.58 -1.87
C GLN A 151 0.67 -18.21 -2.74
N GLY A 152 0.17 -17.46 -3.72
CA GLY A 152 -0.76 -17.95 -4.73
C GLY A 152 0.00 -18.68 -5.83
N THR A 153 -0.72 -19.45 -6.64
CA THR A 153 -0.26 -19.78 -8.00
C THR A 153 -0.09 -18.46 -8.73
N PRO A 154 0.98 -18.28 -9.55
CA PRO A 154 1.12 -17.07 -10.34
C PRO A 154 -0.20 -16.87 -11.12
N THR A 155 -1.01 -15.93 -10.70
CA THR A 155 -2.01 -15.36 -11.59
C THR A 155 -1.17 -14.79 -12.71
N GLU A 156 -1.33 -15.33 -13.92
CA GLU A 156 -0.75 -14.76 -15.13
C GLU A 156 -0.94 -13.26 -15.01
N GLY A 157 0.16 -12.51 -15.01
CA GLY A 157 0.23 -11.15 -14.56
C GLY A 157 -1.03 -10.40 -14.98
N HIS A 158 -1.80 -9.95 -14.02
CA HIS A 158 -2.87 -8.98 -14.25
C HIS A 158 -2.21 -7.62 -14.57
N THR A 159 -1.42 -7.59 -15.64
CA THR A 159 -1.39 -6.40 -16.47
C THR A 159 -2.81 -6.30 -16.98
N ASN A 160 -3.65 -5.52 -16.30
CA ASN A 160 -4.96 -5.20 -16.85
C ASN A 160 -4.68 -4.37 -18.10
N PRO A 161 -4.80 -4.95 -19.34
CA PRO A 161 -4.44 -4.25 -20.57
C PRO A 161 -5.28 -2.98 -20.76
N SER A 162 -6.36 -2.87 -20.01
CA SER A 162 -7.22 -1.69 -19.95
C SER A 162 -6.63 -0.59 -19.09
N LEU A 163 -5.92 -0.93 -17.98
CA LEU A 163 -5.29 0.06 -17.11
C LEU A 163 -4.01 0.62 -17.70
N ASP A 164 -3.19 -0.21 -18.36
CA ASP A 164 -2.00 0.28 -19.09
C ASP A 164 -2.37 1.31 -20.18
N LYS A 165 -3.60 1.25 -20.69
CA LYS A 165 -4.14 2.23 -21.65
C LYS A 165 -4.79 3.44 -20.97
N VAL A 166 -5.26 3.29 -19.76
CA VAL A 166 -5.99 4.32 -19.01
C VAL A 166 -5.05 5.12 -18.12
N SER A 167 -3.97 4.52 -17.59
CA SER A 167 -2.98 5.22 -16.75
C SER A 167 -2.43 6.49 -17.41
N PRO A 168 -1.97 6.47 -18.67
CA PRO A 168 -1.49 7.69 -19.33
C PRO A 168 -2.58 8.75 -19.50
N ILE A 169 -3.85 8.32 -19.66
CA ILE A 169 -4.99 9.24 -19.77
C ILE A 169 -5.29 9.88 -18.41
N LEU A 170 -5.22 9.11 -17.34
CA LEU A 170 -5.44 9.61 -15.98
C LEU A 170 -4.30 10.54 -15.54
N GLU A 171 -3.06 10.22 -15.88
CA GLU A 171 -1.90 11.10 -15.65
C GLU A 171 -2.08 12.42 -16.41
N TYR A 172 -2.43 12.36 -17.68
CA TYR A 172 -2.71 13.56 -18.48
C TYR A 172 -3.84 14.40 -17.88
N ILE A 173 -4.93 13.77 -17.45
CA ILE A 173 -6.04 14.46 -16.79
C ILE A 173 -5.59 15.10 -15.48
N GLN A 174 -4.79 14.42 -14.66
CA GLN A 174 -4.28 14.97 -13.40
C GLN A 174 -3.36 16.16 -13.60
N GLU A 175 -2.50 16.11 -14.60
CA GLU A 175 -1.59 17.23 -14.94
C GLU A 175 -2.32 18.43 -15.52
N HIS A 176 -3.50 18.24 -16.15
CA HIS A 176 -4.24 19.27 -16.87
C HIS A 176 -5.62 19.56 -16.25
N LEU A 177 -5.82 19.26 -14.96
CA LEU A 177 -7.11 19.45 -14.25
C LEU A 177 -7.61 20.91 -14.28
N GLU A 178 -6.72 21.88 -14.43
CA GLU A 178 -7.05 23.32 -14.48
C GLU A 178 -7.30 23.82 -15.91
N GLU A 179 -7.09 22.99 -16.93
CA GLU A 179 -7.27 23.32 -18.33
C GLU A 179 -8.59 22.75 -18.88
N PRO A 180 -9.27 23.45 -19.81
CA PRO A 180 -10.46 22.90 -20.46
C PRO A 180 -10.05 21.73 -21.38
N ILE A 181 -10.32 20.50 -20.96
CA ILE A 181 -10.09 19.32 -21.79
C ILE A 181 -11.20 19.23 -22.82
N THR A 182 -10.87 19.41 -24.08
CA THR A 182 -11.80 19.23 -25.20
C THR A 182 -11.45 17.97 -25.98
N VAL A 183 -12.47 17.17 -26.28
CA VAL A 183 -12.34 16.05 -27.24
C VAL A 183 -12.60 16.65 -28.62
N GLU A 184 -11.56 16.87 -29.42
CA GLU A 184 -11.73 17.12 -30.82
C GLU A 184 -12.06 15.81 -31.55
N SER A 185 -13.23 15.77 -32.14
CA SER A 185 -13.76 14.65 -32.95
C SER A 185 -13.04 14.48 -34.28
#